data_9c4fc79ed093aa5402f5c5247754edf8
#
_entry.id   9c4fc79ed093aa5402f5c5247754edf8
#
_cell.length_a   1.000
_cell.length_b   1.000
_cell.length_c   1.000
_cell.angle_alpha   90.00
_cell.angle_beta   90.00
_cell.angle_gamma   90.00
#
_symmetry.space_group_name_H-M   'P 1'
#
loop_
_entity.id
_entity.type
_entity.pdbx_description
1 polymer ?
#
loop_
_entity_poly.entity_id
_entity_poly.type
_entity_poly.pdbx_seq_one_letter_code
_entity_poly.pdbx_strand_id
1 'polypeptide(L)'
;MSDDLTRVEKPWGYELHWAKTDRYVGKVIHINAGHALSLQYHNKKDETIMLWSGKLLFEIQQEGELQKHEVKPGERFHVTPGTVHRMTAIEDCDVVEVSTPELDDVVRLEDRYGRSDAKK
;
A
#
# COMPACT_ATOMS: atom_id res chain seq x y z
N MET A 1 16.56 -24.32 -0.64
CA MET A 1 15.72 -24.03 0.50
C MET A 1 15.20 -22.61 0.48
N SER A 2 13.97 -22.44 0.79
CA SER A 2 13.37 -21.11 0.77
C SER A 2 13.42 -20.47 2.15
N ASP A 3 13.49 -19.15 2.17
CA ASP A 3 13.35 -18.40 3.39
C ASP A 3 11.89 -18.39 3.82
N ASP A 4 11.67 -18.23 5.11
CA ASP A 4 10.33 -18.10 5.64
C ASP A 4 9.74 -16.75 5.25
N LEU A 5 8.43 -16.74 5.02
CA LEU A 5 7.72 -15.48 4.82
C LEU A 5 7.70 -14.69 6.11
N THR A 6 7.96 -13.40 6.02
CA THR A 6 7.80 -12.51 7.15
C THR A 6 6.40 -11.94 7.14
N ARG A 7 5.65 -12.18 8.21
CA ARG A 7 4.31 -11.64 8.37
C ARG A 7 4.35 -10.48 9.37
N VAL A 8 3.81 -9.35 8.95
CA VAL A 8 3.75 -8.13 9.76
C VAL A 8 2.28 -7.77 9.98
N GLU A 9 1.85 -7.77 11.25
CA GLU A 9 0.47 -7.40 11.59
C GLU A 9 0.29 -5.89 11.51
N LYS A 10 -0.85 -5.48 10.98
CA LYS A 10 -1.21 -4.07 10.82
C LYS A 10 -2.62 -3.84 11.36
N PRO A 11 -2.96 -2.61 11.74
CA PRO A 11 -4.32 -2.33 12.26
C PRO A 11 -5.43 -2.69 11.27
N TRP A 12 -5.13 -2.66 9.97
CA TRP A 12 -6.10 -2.90 8.90
C TRP A 12 -6.02 -4.31 8.31
N GLY A 13 -5.08 -5.15 8.74
CA GLY A 13 -4.89 -6.49 8.21
C GLY A 13 -3.46 -6.95 8.44
N TYR A 14 -2.77 -7.34 7.38
CA TYR A 14 -1.38 -7.80 7.50
C TYR A 14 -0.65 -7.67 6.18
N GLU A 15 0.68 -7.76 6.25
CA GLU A 15 1.57 -7.83 5.08
C GLU A 15 2.36 -9.12 5.14
N LEU A 16 2.54 -9.75 3.98
CA LEU A 16 3.47 -10.86 3.82
C LEU A 16 4.61 -10.37 2.95
N HIS A 17 5.82 -10.36 3.50
CA HIS A 17 7.01 -9.96 2.76
C HIS A 17 7.62 -11.23 2.17
N TRP A 18 7.43 -11.43 0.86
CA TRP A 18 7.86 -12.65 0.18
C TRP A 18 9.15 -12.46 -0.62
N ALA A 19 9.56 -11.22 -0.85
CA ALA A 19 10.82 -10.91 -1.51
C ALA A 19 11.44 -9.69 -0.84
N LYS A 20 12.70 -9.80 -0.48
CA LYS A 20 13.42 -8.68 0.15
C LYS A 20 14.90 -8.80 -0.18
N THR A 21 15.38 -7.86 -0.97
CA THR A 21 16.81 -7.76 -1.32
C THR A 21 17.24 -6.32 -1.14
N ASP A 22 18.51 -6.05 -1.39
CA ASP A 22 19.02 -4.68 -1.36
C ASP A 22 18.52 -3.84 -2.55
N ARG A 23 17.80 -4.44 -3.49
CA ARG A 23 17.32 -3.75 -4.70
C ARG A 23 15.81 -3.65 -4.79
N TYR A 24 15.07 -4.58 -4.20
CA TYR A 24 13.62 -4.61 -4.32
C TYR A 24 12.96 -5.31 -3.15
N VAL A 25 11.66 -5.07 -3.02
CA VAL A 25 10.80 -5.73 -2.04
C VAL A 25 9.54 -6.19 -2.74
N GLY A 26 9.06 -7.38 -2.39
CA GLY A 26 7.77 -7.89 -2.84
C GLY A 26 6.90 -8.22 -1.63
N LYS A 27 5.64 -7.76 -1.66
CA LYS A 27 4.70 -7.98 -0.57
C LYS A 27 3.35 -8.43 -1.10
N VAL A 28 2.62 -9.14 -0.24
CA VAL A 28 1.16 -9.23 -0.35
C VAL A 28 0.60 -8.43 0.82
N ILE A 29 -0.30 -7.52 0.52
CA ILE A 29 -0.96 -6.67 1.51
C ILE A 29 -2.40 -7.15 1.62
N HIS A 30 -2.78 -7.69 2.78
CA HIS A 30 -4.16 -8.10 3.03
C HIS A 30 -4.86 -7.01 3.82
N ILE A 31 -5.96 -6.49 3.28
CA ILE A 31 -6.74 -5.42 3.91
C ILE A 31 -8.13 -5.96 4.19
N ASN A 32 -8.52 -5.94 5.46
CA ASN A 32 -9.85 -6.38 5.87
C ASN A 32 -10.92 -5.42 5.39
N ALA A 33 -12.08 -5.94 5.01
CA ALA A 33 -13.19 -5.12 4.51
C ALA A 33 -13.50 -3.97 5.46
N GLY A 34 -13.68 -2.78 4.90
CA GLY A 34 -13.97 -1.58 5.66
C GLY A 34 -12.77 -0.88 6.27
N HIS A 35 -11.58 -1.46 6.14
CA HIS A 35 -10.35 -0.85 6.66
C HIS A 35 -9.56 -0.14 5.56
N ALA A 36 -8.71 0.78 5.98
CA ALA A 36 -7.91 1.57 5.06
C ALA A 36 -6.48 1.73 5.57
N LEU A 37 -5.54 1.80 4.65
CA LEU A 37 -4.21 2.27 4.95
C LEU A 37 -4.26 3.79 5.14
N SER A 38 -3.14 4.39 5.55
CA SER A 38 -3.07 5.84 5.69
C SER A 38 -3.11 6.53 4.34
N LEU A 39 -3.53 7.78 4.33
CA LEU A 39 -3.27 8.70 3.23
C LEU A 39 -1.81 9.09 3.36
N GLN A 40 -0.99 8.76 2.37
CA GLN A 40 0.45 8.77 2.54
C GLN A 40 1.18 9.06 1.24
N TYR A 41 2.45 9.37 1.35
CA TYR A 41 3.38 9.37 0.22
C TYR A 41 4.75 8.87 0.69
N HIS A 42 5.61 8.56 -0.27
CA HIS A 42 6.98 8.11 0.00
C HIS A 42 7.95 9.12 -0.60
N ASN A 43 9.08 9.32 0.07
CA ASN A 43 10.08 10.27 -0.42
C ASN A 43 10.95 9.68 -1.53
N LYS A 44 11.32 8.41 -1.40
CA LYS A 44 12.21 7.72 -2.33
C LYS A 44 11.61 6.46 -2.92
N LYS A 45 10.75 5.81 -2.16
CA LYS A 45 10.19 4.51 -2.55
C LYS A 45 9.34 4.64 -3.80
N ASP A 46 9.64 3.80 -4.77
CA ASP A 46 8.90 3.65 -6.02
C ASP A 46 8.23 2.28 -5.99
N GLU A 47 6.93 2.24 -6.25
CA GLU A 47 6.18 0.99 -6.13
C GLU A 47 5.15 0.83 -7.23
N THR A 48 4.82 -0.43 -7.51
CA THR A 48 3.68 -0.78 -8.34
C THR A 48 2.80 -1.72 -7.53
N ILE A 49 1.53 -1.43 -7.49
CA ILE A 49 0.54 -2.28 -6.82
C ILE A 49 -0.42 -2.88 -7.86
N MET A 50 -0.88 -4.09 -7.57
CA MET A 50 -1.88 -4.77 -8.40
C MET A 50 -2.90 -5.43 -7.47
N LEU A 51 -4.18 -5.19 -7.69
CA LEU A 51 -5.20 -5.90 -6.94
C LEU A 51 -5.24 -7.35 -7.43
N TRP A 52 -5.04 -8.28 -6.51
CA TRP A 52 -5.09 -9.71 -6.80
C TRP A 52 -6.49 -10.28 -6.60
N SER A 53 -7.13 -9.91 -5.49
CA SER A 53 -8.50 -10.35 -5.19
C SER A 53 -9.22 -9.31 -4.34
N GLY A 54 -10.54 -9.33 -4.40
CA GLY A 54 -11.39 -8.45 -3.61
C GLY A 54 -11.82 -7.21 -4.37
N LYS A 55 -12.17 -6.17 -3.62
CA LYS A 55 -12.65 -4.92 -4.17
C LYS A 55 -12.02 -3.77 -3.40
N LEU A 56 -11.29 -2.93 -4.12
CA LEU A 56 -10.45 -1.88 -3.55
C LEU A 56 -10.87 -0.51 -4.07
N LEU A 57 -10.96 0.45 -3.16
CA LEU A 57 -11.02 1.86 -3.52
C LEU A 57 -9.58 2.40 -3.42
N PHE A 58 -9.03 2.86 -4.54
CA PHE A 58 -7.69 3.43 -4.57
C PHE A 58 -7.77 4.92 -4.89
N GLU A 59 -7.25 5.73 -3.96
CA GLU A 59 -7.14 7.17 -4.13
C GLU A 59 -5.70 7.48 -4.47
N ILE A 60 -5.47 8.19 -5.57
CA ILE A 60 -4.13 8.57 -6.01
C ILE A 60 -4.15 9.98 -6.58
N GLN A 61 -3.15 10.77 -6.21
CA GLN A 61 -3.02 12.13 -6.69
C GLN A 61 -2.56 12.14 -8.15
N GLN A 62 -3.37 12.75 -9.00
CA GLN A 62 -3.08 12.90 -10.42
C GLN A 62 -3.44 14.33 -10.82
N GLU A 63 -2.52 15.00 -11.48
CA GLU A 63 -2.72 16.40 -11.93
C GLU A 63 -3.17 17.31 -10.78
N GLY A 64 -2.57 17.14 -9.60
CA GLY A 64 -2.83 17.97 -8.44
C GLY A 64 -4.10 17.64 -7.66
N GLU A 65 -4.86 16.64 -8.09
CA GLU A 65 -6.10 16.24 -7.43
C GLU A 65 -6.07 14.78 -7.03
N LEU A 66 -6.75 14.46 -5.93
CA LEU A 66 -6.86 13.09 -5.45
C LEU A 66 -8.00 12.40 -6.22
N GLN A 67 -7.64 11.52 -7.14
CA GLN A 67 -8.57 10.77 -7.97
C GLN A 67 -8.95 9.47 -7.28
N LYS A 68 -10.23 9.08 -7.36
CA LYS A 68 -10.71 7.84 -6.76
C LYS A 68 -10.97 6.81 -7.86
N HIS A 69 -10.43 5.61 -7.67
CA HIS A 69 -10.62 4.50 -8.60
C HIS A 69 -11.18 3.29 -7.84
N GLU A 70 -12.26 2.73 -8.34
CA GLU A 70 -12.73 1.43 -7.89
C GLU A 70 -11.99 0.38 -8.69
N VAL A 71 -11.08 -0.33 -8.03
CA VAL A 71 -10.09 -1.20 -8.66
C VAL A 71 -10.61 -2.63 -8.70
N LYS A 72 -10.45 -3.28 -9.85
CA LYS A 72 -10.80 -4.68 -10.06
C LYS A 72 -9.55 -5.54 -10.12
N PRO A 73 -9.66 -6.85 -9.82
CA PRO A 73 -8.51 -7.74 -9.91
C PRO A 73 -7.79 -7.65 -11.25
N GLY A 74 -6.48 -7.56 -11.20
CA GLY A 74 -5.61 -7.41 -12.36
C GLY A 74 -5.26 -5.97 -12.71
N GLU A 75 -5.99 -5.00 -12.21
CA GLU A 75 -5.66 -3.59 -12.45
C GLU A 75 -4.47 -3.17 -11.60
N ARG A 76 -3.62 -2.32 -12.17
CA ARG A 76 -2.32 -1.95 -11.59
C ARG A 76 -2.16 -0.45 -11.56
N PHE A 77 -1.40 0.02 -10.58
CA PHE A 77 -1.04 1.43 -10.46
C PHE A 77 0.43 1.57 -10.12
N HIS A 78 1.11 2.45 -10.84
CA HIS A 78 2.48 2.83 -10.53
C HIS A 78 2.42 4.07 -9.62
N VAL A 79 3.00 3.95 -8.43
CA VAL A 79 3.02 5.02 -7.44
C VAL A 79 4.45 5.53 -7.35
N THR A 80 4.68 6.69 -7.94
CA THR A 80 6.01 7.30 -7.95
C THR A 80 6.29 8.03 -6.63
N PRO A 81 7.57 8.28 -6.30
CA PRO A 81 7.90 9.06 -5.10
C PRO A 81 7.16 10.40 -5.07
N GLY A 82 6.70 10.79 -3.91
CA GLY A 82 5.98 12.05 -3.71
C GLY A 82 4.49 11.99 -4.06
N THR A 83 4.00 10.89 -4.58
CA THR A 83 2.59 10.77 -4.98
C THR A 83 1.72 10.38 -3.79
N VAL A 84 0.79 11.24 -3.44
CA VAL A 84 -0.15 10.99 -2.34
C VAL A 84 -1.16 9.94 -2.77
N HIS A 85 -1.40 8.94 -1.91
CA HIS A 85 -2.32 7.84 -2.23
C HIS A 85 -2.85 7.17 -0.97
N ARG A 86 -3.95 6.42 -1.14
CA ARG A 86 -4.56 5.63 -0.06
C ARG A 86 -5.33 4.45 -0.62
N MET A 87 -5.20 3.29 0.02
CA MET A 87 -5.97 2.09 -0.28
C MET A 87 -7.03 1.87 0.79
N THR A 88 -8.28 1.63 0.37
CA THR A 88 -9.39 1.30 1.27
C THR A 88 -10.07 0.04 0.75
N ALA A 89 -10.22 -0.98 1.58
CA ALA A 89 -10.88 -2.22 1.18
C ALA A 89 -12.40 -2.07 1.26
N ILE A 90 -13.08 -2.23 0.14
CA ILE A 90 -14.54 -2.32 0.09
C ILE A 90 -14.94 -3.73 0.53
N GLU A 91 -14.23 -4.74 0.03
CA GLU A 91 -14.30 -6.13 0.48
C GLU A 91 -12.88 -6.51 0.90
N ASP A 92 -12.73 -7.67 1.56
CA ASP A 92 -11.39 -8.16 1.88
C ASP A 92 -10.55 -8.19 0.61
N CYS A 93 -9.37 -7.58 0.67
CA CYS A 93 -8.50 -7.43 -0.50
C CYS A 93 -7.15 -8.07 -0.26
N ASP A 94 -6.60 -8.66 -1.33
CA ASP A 94 -5.18 -9.00 -1.39
C ASP A 94 -4.57 -8.17 -2.51
N VAL A 95 -3.59 -7.35 -2.15
CA VAL A 95 -2.88 -6.46 -3.06
C VAL A 95 -1.43 -6.94 -3.15
N VAL A 96 -0.94 -7.11 -4.36
CA VAL A 96 0.47 -7.46 -4.59
C VAL A 96 1.25 -6.18 -4.84
N GLU A 97 2.34 -6.00 -4.12
CA GLU A 97 3.21 -4.84 -4.28
C GLU A 97 4.62 -5.29 -4.62
N VAL A 98 5.23 -4.60 -5.57
CA VAL A 98 6.67 -4.65 -5.78
C VAL A 98 7.20 -3.23 -5.65
N SER A 99 8.34 -3.08 -4.98
CA SER A 99 8.87 -1.75 -4.73
C SER A 99 10.39 -1.76 -4.60
N THR A 100 10.96 -0.57 -4.63
CA THR A 100 12.34 -0.34 -4.20
C THR A 100 12.45 -0.61 -2.69
N PRO A 101 13.67 -0.79 -2.14
CA PRO A 101 13.81 -1.38 -0.81
C PRO A 101 13.56 -0.47 0.40
N GLU A 102 13.12 0.76 0.19
CA GLU A 102 12.89 1.71 1.29
C GLU A 102 11.61 1.36 2.06
N LEU A 103 11.66 0.31 2.89
CA LEU A 103 10.48 -0.20 3.60
C LEU A 103 9.86 0.79 4.59
N ASP A 104 10.69 1.60 5.24
CA ASP A 104 10.24 2.51 6.29
C ASP A 104 10.00 3.93 5.78
N ASP A 105 10.11 4.14 4.49
CA ASP A 105 9.95 5.44 3.86
C ASP A 105 8.47 5.74 3.63
N VAL A 106 7.82 6.28 4.65
CA VAL A 106 6.42 6.66 4.55
C VAL A 106 6.15 7.92 5.36
N VAL A 107 5.41 8.86 4.76
CA VAL A 107 4.88 10.03 5.46
C VAL A 107 3.35 9.87 5.46
N ARG A 108 2.77 9.73 6.64
CA ARG A 108 1.33 9.53 6.80
C ARG A 108 0.66 10.88 7.08
N LEU A 109 -0.23 11.28 6.16
CA LEU A 109 -0.95 12.54 6.26
C LEU A 109 -2.23 12.39 7.08
N GLU A 110 -2.95 11.28 6.89
CA GLU A 110 -4.15 10.92 7.63
C GLU A 110 -4.10 9.44 7.92
N ASP A 111 -4.49 9.04 9.12
CA ASP A 111 -4.50 7.64 9.49
C ASP A 111 -5.59 7.38 10.52
N ARG A 112 -6.47 6.40 10.24
CA ARG A 112 -7.57 6.04 11.12
C ARG A 112 -7.11 5.47 12.46
N TYR A 113 -5.86 5.03 12.53
CA TYR A 113 -5.31 4.30 13.68
C TYR A 113 -4.31 5.15 14.49
N GLY A 114 -4.26 6.44 14.21
CA GLY A 114 -3.49 7.38 15.02
C GLY A 114 -1.99 7.46 14.71
N ARG A 115 -1.56 6.97 13.55
CA ARG A 115 -0.13 6.96 13.16
C ARG A 115 0.27 8.16 12.30
N SER A 116 -0.60 9.15 12.14
CA SER A 116 -0.36 10.27 11.22
C SER A 116 0.81 11.14 11.67
N ASP A 117 1.69 11.46 10.72
CA ASP A 117 2.82 12.39 10.93
C ASP A 117 2.39 13.85 10.86
N ALA A 118 1.24 14.13 10.26
CA ALA A 118 0.71 15.49 10.16
C ALA A 118 0.11 15.99 11.47
N LYS A 119 -0.16 15.09 12.38
CA LYS A 119 -0.78 15.40 13.66
C LYS A 119 0.29 15.71 14.70
N LYS A 120 0.47 16.96 14.97
CA LYS A 120 1.47 17.42 15.95
C LYS A 120 0.82 18.25 17.00
#